data_d7035a23259d852c833e799d446c8e56
#
_entry.id   d7035a23259d852c833e799d446c8e56
#
_cell.length_a   1.000
_cell.length_b   1.000
_cell.length_c   1.000
_cell.angle_alpha   90.00
_cell.angle_beta   90.00
_cell.angle_gamma   90.00
#
_symmetry.space_group_name_H-M   'P 1'
#
loop_
_entity.id
_entity.type
_entity.pdbx_description
1 polymer ?
#
loop_
_entity_poly.entity_id
_entity_poly.type
_entity_poly.pdbx_seq_one_letter_code
_entity_poly.pdbx_strand_id
1 'polypeptide(L)'
;MKTLKWVPLVTCLSAGLSAGASAQTGPAGSAQGDISVTIYNNGQSLVQDDRKLAVNAGRNRIEFPDVSAQIRPETVTLSGPGLNIIEQNFDYDLLSPDTLTDKAVGQEVTLVRTNPATGSETRERARVLAANGGIVLQIGDRIEVLRDDGLPVRVVFDRVPPNLRARPTLSVTVQAERAGQVPARLSYLTPNLGWTADYVALFDAAKGAMDMQGWVTLTNNSGTNFTSAKTILVAGNPANGGGRSNWWQASGEAIDQAGTESGTRERLGDYYLYPLPERTTIANAQQKQVSFLDVKGAPARATYEYVNRWLGSSADPISASSVLKFSTSSQGGLGDQLPAGTIRVYMRDARGDPQFIGENRIDHTPMGSSMSLRTGDAFDVKVRPTVDQRTRKSGSRWETRMRYTLTNARPQPVTVDLAQDGLWGDTRVSSQSVDGKDIQGARISADRMQWSIAVPANGSAELSVVFDSRY
;
A
#
# COMPACT_ATOMS: atom_id res chain seq x y z
N MET A 1 64.31 -0.14 61.32
CA MET A 1 64.20 1.17 60.63
C MET A 1 62.86 1.16 59.88
N LYS A 2 61.89 1.89 60.43
CA LYS A 2 60.48 1.93 59.89
C LYS A 2 60.32 3.24 59.15
N THR A 3 60.04 3.18 57.83
CA THR A 3 59.72 4.35 57.01
C THR A 3 58.21 4.53 56.95
N LEU A 4 57.76 5.64 57.49
CA LEU A 4 56.39 6.12 57.53
C LEU A 4 56.06 6.78 56.20
N LYS A 5 55.02 6.26 55.44
CA LYS A 5 54.54 6.90 54.25
C LYS A 5 53.33 7.79 54.58
N TRP A 6 53.46 9.05 54.26
CA TRP A 6 52.39 10.05 54.28
C TRP A 6 51.46 9.86 53.11
N VAL A 7 50.18 9.87 53.39
CA VAL A 7 49.07 9.89 52.35
C VAL A 7 48.42 11.27 52.43
N PRO A 8 48.36 12.06 51.36
CA PRO A 8 47.61 13.29 51.40
C PRO A 8 46.11 13.01 51.16
N LEU A 9 45.29 13.58 52.03
CA LEU A 9 43.82 13.60 51.97
C LEU A 9 43.39 14.63 50.92
N VAL A 10 42.85 14.17 49.80
CA VAL A 10 42.24 15.03 48.78
C VAL A 10 40.73 15.14 49.06
N THR A 11 40.30 16.32 49.49
CA THR A 11 38.91 16.66 49.72
C THR A 11 38.30 17.04 48.36
N CYS A 12 37.52 16.15 47.76
CA CYS A 12 36.70 16.47 46.59
C CYS A 12 35.42 17.21 47.00
N LEU A 13 35.37 18.48 46.66
CA LEU A 13 34.17 19.31 46.75
C LEU A 13 33.26 18.94 45.55
N SER A 14 32.22 18.15 45.78
CA SER A 14 31.19 17.84 44.76
C SER A 14 30.24 19.01 44.65
N ALA A 15 30.45 19.84 43.63
CA ALA A 15 29.45 20.80 43.18
C ALA A 15 28.31 20.04 42.45
N GLY A 16 27.15 19.94 43.10
CA GLY A 16 25.95 19.38 42.52
C GLY A 16 25.43 20.30 41.41
N LEU A 17 25.66 19.93 40.14
CA LEU A 17 24.87 20.45 39.04
C LEU A 17 23.50 19.75 39.08
N SER A 18 22.47 20.46 39.56
CA SER A 18 21.09 20.12 39.32
C SER A 18 20.79 20.36 37.83
N ALA A 19 20.88 19.30 37.01
CA ALA A 19 20.35 19.28 35.69
C ALA A 19 18.81 19.36 35.79
N GLY A 20 18.26 20.54 35.53
CA GLY A 20 16.82 20.73 35.33
C GLY A 20 16.41 19.84 34.17
N ALA A 21 15.73 18.74 34.48
CA ALA A 21 15.02 17.97 33.47
C ALA A 21 13.93 18.88 32.84
N SER A 22 14.23 19.40 31.68
CA SER A 22 13.21 19.98 30.80
C SER A 22 12.20 18.86 30.52
N ALA A 23 11.06 18.89 31.17
CA ALA A 23 9.92 18.06 30.78
C ALA A 23 9.60 18.43 29.34
N GLN A 24 9.99 17.58 28.39
CA GLN A 24 9.41 17.60 27.06
C GLN A 24 7.90 17.37 27.27
N THR A 25 7.11 18.43 27.15
CA THR A 25 5.67 18.33 26.94
C THR A 25 5.47 17.61 25.60
N GLY A 26 5.38 16.30 25.63
CA GLY A 26 4.90 15.51 24.50
C GLY A 26 3.55 16.06 24.03
N PRO A 27 3.18 15.85 22.78
CA PRO A 27 1.87 16.29 22.27
C PRO A 27 0.79 15.79 23.24
N ALA A 28 -0.15 16.66 23.58
CA ALA A 28 -1.26 16.36 24.49
C ALA A 28 -1.83 14.98 24.16
N GLY A 29 -1.87 14.08 25.15
CA GLY A 29 -2.20 12.67 24.95
C GLY A 29 -3.49 12.50 24.14
N SER A 30 -3.54 11.51 23.28
CA SER A 30 -4.76 11.15 22.55
C SER A 30 -5.87 10.79 23.53
N ALA A 31 -7.09 11.22 23.23
CA ALA A 31 -8.27 10.82 24.00
C ALA A 31 -8.85 9.46 23.55
N GLN A 32 -8.19 8.78 22.62
CA GLN A 32 -8.54 7.43 22.17
C GLN A 32 -8.32 6.41 23.29
N GLY A 33 -9.12 5.34 23.27
CA GLY A 33 -8.94 4.18 24.15
C GLY A 33 -8.00 3.14 23.56
N ASP A 34 -8.38 1.86 23.64
CA ASP A 34 -7.65 0.77 23.00
C ASP A 34 -8.05 0.67 21.53
N ILE A 35 -7.21 1.22 20.64
CA ILE A 35 -7.50 1.36 19.21
C ILE A 35 -7.09 0.11 18.43
N SER A 36 -8.02 -0.36 17.59
CA SER A 36 -7.76 -1.30 16.50
C SER A 36 -8.12 -0.68 15.15
N VAL A 37 -7.24 -0.82 14.15
CA VAL A 37 -7.46 -0.31 12.80
C VAL A 37 -7.31 -1.44 11.80
N THR A 38 -8.37 -1.73 11.05
CA THR A 38 -8.35 -2.68 9.92
C THR A 38 -8.33 -1.90 8.62
N ILE A 39 -7.25 -2.01 7.86
CA ILE A 39 -7.01 -1.23 6.63
C ILE A 39 -7.21 -2.11 5.42
N TYR A 40 -8.12 -1.74 4.52
CA TYR A 40 -8.41 -2.45 3.28
C TYR A 40 -7.65 -1.84 2.10
N ASN A 41 -7.42 -2.63 1.04
CA ASN A 41 -6.70 -2.15 -0.16
C ASN A 41 -7.49 -1.12 -0.99
N ASN A 42 -8.80 -0.97 -0.75
CA ASN A 42 -9.67 -0.05 -1.48
C ASN A 42 -9.73 1.37 -0.88
N GLY A 43 -8.81 1.70 0.03
CA GLY A 43 -8.73 3.01 0.68
C GLY A 43 -9.77 3.23 1.80
N GLN A 44 -10.51 2.19 2.19
CA GLN A 44 -11.40 2.20 3.37
C GLN A 44 -10.68 1.59 4.57
N SER A 45 -11.10 1.98 5.77
CA SER A 45 -10.61 1.37 7.00
C SER A 45 -11.70 1.31 8.05
N LEU A 46 -11.70 0.22 8.81
CA LEU A 46 -12.55 0.07 9.99
C LEU A 46 -11.71 0.44 11.21
N VAL A 47 -12.19 1.44 11.96
CA VAL A 47 -11.61 1.84 13.25
C VAL A 47 -12.51 1.32 14.36
N GLN A 48 -11.92 0.72 15.37
CA GLN A 48 -12.56 0.26 16.58
C GLN A 48 -11.83 0.86 17.78
N ASP A 49 -12.58 1.47 18.68
CA ASP A 49 -12.07 2.19 19.84
C ASP A 49 -12.76 1.68 21.10
N ASP A 50 -12.04 0.92 21.91
CA ASP A 50 -12.54 0.35 23.15
C ASP A 50 -12.27 1.30 24.32
N ARG A 51 -13.34 1.79 24.96
CA ARG A 51 -13.27 2.72 26.09
C ARG A 51 -14.11 2.23 27.28
N LYS A 52 -13.79 2.74 28.45
CA LYS A 52 -14.68 2.67 29.63
C LYS A 52 -15.39 4.00 29.77
N LEU A 53 -16.70 3.99 29.59
CA LEU A 53 -17.55 5.17 29.63
C LEU A 53 -18.20 5.33 31.01
N ALA A 54 -18.05 6.49 31.62
CA ALA A 54 -18.80 6.85 32.83
C ALA A 54 -20.18 7.35 32.42
N VAL A 55 -21.23 6.66 32.80
CA VAL A 55 -22.62 7.00 32.49
C VAL A 55 -23.51 7.06 33.73
N ASN A 56 -24.50 7.91 33.68
CA ASN A 56 -25.63 7.94 34.63
C ASN A 56 -26.78 7.10 34.07
N ALA A 57 -27.66 6.59 34.92
CA ALA A 57 -28.88 5.98 34.45
C ALA A 57 -29.73 7.01 33.67
N GLY A 58 -30.30 6.59 32.53
CA GLY A 58 -31.04 7.46 31.64
C GLY A 58 -30.20 8.04 30.49
N ARG A 59 -30.52 9.24 30.05
CA ARG A 59 -29.95 9.89 28.89
C ARG A 59 -28.58 10.51 29.20
N ASN A 60 -27.57 10.16 28.40
CA ASN A 60 -26.23 10.68 28.51
C ASN A 60 -25.75 11.17 27.14
N ARG A 61 -25.05 12.31 27.11
CA ARG A 61 -24.28 12.77 25.93
C ARG A 61 -22.79 12.45 26.16
N ILE A 62 -22.22 11.69 25.27
CA ILE A 62 -20.84 11.24 25.36
C ILE A 62 -20.09 11.80 24.17
N GLU A 63 -18.90 12.37 24.39
CA GLU A 63 -18.04 12.90 23.37
C GLU A 63 -16.85 11.94 23.13
N PHE A 64 -16.60 11.66 21.86
CA PHE A 64 -15.45 10.87 21.37
C PHE A 64 -14.55 11.79 20.57
N PRO A 65 -13.62 12.53 21.18
CA PRO A 65 -12.62 13.29 20.46
C PRO A 65 -11.57 12.36 19.84
N ASP A 66 -10.81 12.90 18.88
CA ASP A 66 -9.77 12.18 18.12
C ASP A 66 -10.31 11.03 17.23
N VAL A 67 -11.56 11.10 16.82
CA VAL A 67 -12.06 10.26 15.72
C VAL A 67 -11.50 10.78 14.39
N SER A 68 -11.57 9.97 13.33
CA SER A 68 -11.17 10.43 12.00
C SER A 68 -11.93 11.70 11.59
N ALA A 69 -11.21 12.69 11.05
CA ALA A 69 -11.85 13.88 10.47
C ALA A 69 -12.73 13.55 9.26
N GLN A 70 -12.54 12.37 8.68
CA GLN A 70 -13.27 11.86 7.51
C GLN A 70 -14.13 10.64 7.85
N ILE A 71 -14.53 10.52 9.12
CA ILE A 71 -15.45 9.48 9.58
C ILE A 71 -16.71 9.47 8.70
N ARG A 72 -17.21 8.28 8.40
CA ARG A 72 -18.52 8.11 7.76
C ARG A 72 -19.58 7.94 8.85
N PRO A 73 -20.33 9.02 9.20
CA PRO A 73 -21.23 9.01 10.35
C PRO A 73 -22.31 7.93 10.28
N GLU A 74 -22.75 7.59 9.07
CA GLU A 74 -23.75 6.54 8.81
C GLU A 74 -23.27 5.12 9.15
N THR A 75 -21.96 4.95 9.34
CA THR A 75 -21.36 3.64 9.68
C THR A 75 -21.03 3.49 11.15
N VAL A 76 -21.30 4.52 11.93
CA VAL A 76 -20.98 4.54 13.36
C VAL A 76 -21.85 3.55 14.11
N THR A 77 -21.22 2.72 14.91
CA THR A 77 -21.87 1.84 15.89
C THR A 77 -21.20 2.01 17.25
N LEU A 78 -21.99 2.05 18.30
CA LEU A 78 -21.51 2.01 19.68
C LEU A 78 -22.15 0.82 20.37
N SER A 79 -21.37 -0.14 20.80
CA SER A 79 -21.84 -1.31 21.53
C SER A 79 -21.32 -1.31 22.96
N GLY A 80 -22.19 -1.59 23.90
CA GLY A 80 -21.86 -1.71 25.32
C GLY A 80 -23.05 -2.27 26.10
N PRO A 81 -22.81 -3.02 27.18
CA PRO A 81 -23.89 -3.60 27.99
C PRO A 81 -24.82 -2.50 28.52
N GLY A 82 -26.14 -2.58 28.23
CA GLY A 82 -27.15 -1.65 28.69
C GLY A 82 -27.04 -0.24 28.09
N LEU A 83 -26.37 -0.09 26.94
CA LEU A 83 -26.27 1.18 26.17
C LEU A 83 -27.07 1.08 24.88
N ASN A 84 -27.96 2.03 24.63
CA ASN A 84 -28.68 2.18 23.38
C ASN A 84 -28.44 3.58 22.80
N ILE A 85 -28.02 3.67 21.54
CA ILE A 85 -27.83 4.94 20.84
C ILE A 85 -29.22 5.55 20.55
N ILE A 86 -29.37 6.83 20.89
CA ILE A 86 -30.56 7.65 20.55
C ILE A 86 -30.24 8.54 19.36
N GLU A 87 -29.07 9.17 19.38
CA GLU A 87 -28.66 10.22 18.44
C GLU A 87 -27.15 10.29 18.34
N GLN A 88 -26.64 10.61 17.17
CA GLN A 88 -25.21 10.85 16.95
C GLN A 88 -25.02 12.11 16.12
N ASN A 89 -24.03 12.93 16.51
CA ASN A 89 -23.64 14.15 15.81
C ASN A 89 -22.12 14.14 15.59
N PHE A 90 -21.69 14.43 14.39
CA PHE A 90 -20.28 14.59 14.08
C PHE A 90 -19.94 16.07 13.96
N ASP A 91 -19.14 16.58 14.90
CA ASP A 91 -18.68 17.96 14.95
C ASP A 91 -17.35 18.07 14.18
N TYR A 92 -17.42 18.48 12.92
CA TYR A 92 -16.26 18.62 12.01
C TYR A 92 -15.78 20.06 11.84
N ASP A 93 -16.47 21.05 12.43
CA ASP A 93 -16.04 22.45 12.46
C ASP A 93 -14.80 22.59 13.37
N LEU A 94 -13.62 22.47 12.76
CA LEU A 94 -12.37 22.57 13.48
C LEU A 94 -11.99 24.03 13.72
N LEU A 95 -11.41 24.27 14.90
CA LEU A 95 -10.89 25.58 15.27
C LEU A 95 -9.73 25.99 14.35
N SER A 96 -9.98 27.00 13.52
CA SER A 96 -9.00 27.69 12.69
C SER A 96 -9.24 29.18 12.72
N PRO A 97 -8.29 30.04 12.32
CA PRO A 97 -8.51 31.47 12.22
C PRO A 97 -9.73 31.82 11.36
N ASP A 98 -9.91 31.14 10.23
CA ASP A 98 -11.00 31.38 9.29
C ASP A 98 -12.35 30.96 9.89
N THR A 99 -12.47 29.73 10.42
CA THR A 99 -13.73 29.25 11.05
C THR A 99 -14.06 30.03 12.29
N LEU A 100 -13.06 30.49 13.05
CA LEU A 100 -13.29 31.35 14.21
C LEU A 100 -13.90 32.69 13.79
N THR A 101 -13.41 33.27 12.71
CA THR A 101 -13.89 34.53 12.15
C THR A 101 -15.28 34.38 11.53
N ASP A 102 -15.53 33.29 10.77
CA ASP A 102 -16.83 33.00 10.17
C ASP A 102 -17.92 32.84 11.23
N LYS A 103 -17.65 32.16 12.35
CA LYS A 103 -18.59 31.98 13.46
C LYS A 103 -18.74 33.23 14.32
N ALA A 104 -17.85 34.21 14.17
CA ALA A 104 -17.96 35.49 14.88
C ALA A 104 -18.82 36.51 14.14
N VAL A 105 -19.35 36.22 12.94
CA VAL A 105 -20.26 37.12 12.22
C VAL A 105 -21.48 37.44 13.12
N GLY A 106 -21.74 38.74 13.29
CA GLY A 106 -22.77 39.25 14.21
C GLY A 106 -22.31 39.38 15.67
N GLN A 107 -21.13 38.88 16.05
CA GLN A 107 -20.57 38.96 17.40
C GLN A 107 -19.64 40.16 17.56
N GLU A 108 -19.37 40.56 18.80
CA GLU A 108 -18.35 41.54 19.12
C GLU A 108 -16.98 40.87 19.32
N VAL A 109 -15.96 41.53 18.80
CA VAL A 109 -14.55 41.17 18.93
C VAL A 109 -13.73 42.40 19.34
N THR A 110 -12.52 42.19 19.83
CA THR A 110 -11.57 43.28 20.08
C THR A 110 -10.55 43.37 18.98
N LEU A 111 -10.51 44.52 18.31
CA LEU A 111 -9.49 44.83 17.33
C LEU A 111 -8.29 45.45 18.04
N VAL A 112 -7.10 44.89 17.87
CA VAL A 112 -5.84 45.41 18.44
C VAL A 112 -4.95 45.85 17.30
N ARG A 113 -4.62 47.16 17.29
CA ARG A 113 -3.67 47.73 16.33
C ARG A 113 -2.39 48.07 17.03
N THR A 114 -1.27 47.68 16.49
CA THR A 114 0.04 48.01 17.00
C THR A 114 0.69 49.05 16.12
N ASN A 115 1.11 50.17 16.70
CA ASN A 115 1.87 51.19 15.98
C ASN A 115 3.28 50.64 15.67
N PRO A 116 3.66 50.46 14.41
CA PRO A 116 4.95 49.84 14.06
C PRO A 116 6.17 50.64 14.48
N ALA A 117 6.02 51.97 14.66
CA ALA A 117 7.12 52.84 15.04
C ALA A 117 7.35 52.87 16.57
N THR A 118 6.31 52.74 17.37
CA THR A 118 6.38 52.88 18.85
C THR A 118 6.08 51.61 19.61
N GLY A 119 5.53 50.61 18.95
CA GLY A 119 5.06 49.39 19.61
C GLY A 119 3.79 49.56 20.48
N SER A 120 3.19 50.77 20.53
CA SER A 120 1.99 51.02 21.31
C SER A 120 0.79 50.35 20.72
N GLU A 121 -0.06 49.74 21.59
CA GLU A 121 -1.28 49.08 21.16
C GLU A 121 -2.50 49.98 21.43
N THR A 122 -3.42 50.03 20.46
CA THR A 122 -4.75 50.58 20.62
C THR A 122 -5.78 49.45 20.50
N ARG A 123 -6.82 49.49 21.33
CA ARG A 123 -7.87 48.47 21.37
C ARG A 123 -9.24 49.10 21.14
N GLU A 124 -9.97 48.54 20.18
CA GLU A 124 -11.32 49.00 19.85
C GLU A 124 -12.28 47.81 19.81
N ARG A 125 -13.51 48.01 20.29
CA ARG A 125 -14.59 47.03 20.12
C ARG A 125 -15.15 47.15 18.72
N ALA A 126 -15.31 46.00 18.06
CA ALA A 126 -15.81 45.90 16.70
C ALA A 126 -16.83 44.76 16.60
N ARG A 127 -17.84 44.93 15.79
CA ARG A 127 -18.77 43.88 15.41
C ARG A 127 -18.35 43.31 14.05
N VAL A 128 -18.26 41.98 13.94
CA VAL A 128 -18.01 41.32 12.66
C VAL A 128 -19.27 41.33 11.82
N LEU A 129 -19.24 41.98 10.66
CA LEU A 129 -20.37 42.05 9.74
C LEU A 129 -20.34 40.94 8.70
N ALA A 130 -19.18 40.61 8.22
CA ALA A 130 -18.94 39.54 7.23
C ALA A 130 -17.50 39.03 7.28
N ALA A 131 -17.30 37.76 6.81
CA ALA A 131 -16.01 37.09 6.78
C ALA A 131 -15.71 36.42 5.42
N ASN A 132 -16.43 36.74 4.36
CA ASN A 132 -16.30 36.12 3.03
C ASN A 132 -15.13 36.70 2.24
N GLY A 133 -13.96 36.06 2.28
CA GLY A 133 -12.78 36.52 1.55
C GLY A 133 -12.12 37.78 2.11
N GLY A 134 -12.36 38.10 3.37
CA GLY A 134 -11.87 39.24 4.13
C GLY A 134 -12.81 39.54 5.27
N ILE A 135 -12.36 40.28 6.27
CA ILE A 135 -13.15 40.60 7.46
C ILE A 135 -13.70 42.01 7.33
N VAL A 136 -15.05 42.16 7.43
CA VAL A 136 -15.71 43.43 7.45
C VAL A 136 -16.19 43.69 8.88
N LEU A 137 -15.78 44.83 9.46
CA LEU A 137 -16.01 45.19 10.85
C LEU A 137 -16.80 46.49 10.92
N GLN A 138 -17.72 46.58 11.87
CA GLN A 138 -18.31 47.82 12.33
C GLN A 138 -17.64 48.26 13.63
N ILE A 139 -17.09 49.49 13.61
CA ILE A 139 -16.41 50.12 14.76
C ILE A 139 -17.11 51.44 15.05
N GLY A 140 -17.97 51.48 16.06
CA GLY A 140 -18.85 52.60 16.26
C GLY A 140 -19.76 52.82 15.04
N ASP A 141 -19.70 54.02 14.42
CA ASP A 141 -20.51 54.38 13.27
C ASP A 141 -19.79 54.14 11.91
N ARG A 142 -18.54 53.62 11.91
CA ARG A 142 -17.78 53.36 10.69
C ARG A 142 -17.74 51.86 10.36
N ILE A 143 -17.71 51.57 9.05
CA ILE A 143 -17.47 50.24 8.53
C ILE A 143 -16.02 50.19 8.01
N GLU A 144 -15.28 49.15 8.40
CA GLU A 144 -13.89 48.95 8.03
C GLU A 144 -13.69 47.55 7.44
N VAL A 145 -12.93 47.47 6.36
CA VAL A 145 -12.53 46.19 5.79
C VAL A 145 -11.08 45.92 6.23
N LEU A 146 -10.92 44.83 7.00
CA LEU A 146 -9.59 44.39 7.40
C LEU A 146 -8.87 43.79 6.17
N ARG A 147 -7.75 44.43 5.80
CA ARG A 147 -6.90 43.96 4.68
C ARG A 147 -5.57 43.50 5.22
N ASP A 148 -4.97 42.55 4.52
CA ASP A 148 -3.57 42.15 4.74
C ASP A 148 -2.66 43.17 3.98
N ASP A 149 -2.48 44.36 4.58
CA ASP A 149 -1.68 45.45 4.06
C ASP A 149 -0.30 45.55 4.76
N GLY A 150 0.07 44.55 5.54
CA GLY A 150 1.30 44.49 6.31
C GLY A 150 1.29 45.34 7.58
N LEU A 151 0.21 46.02 7.90
CA LEU A 151 0.08 46.73 9.18
C LEU A 151 -0.31 45.73 10.29
N PRO A 152 0.34 45.77 11.47
CA PRO A 152 0.12 44.79 12.54
C PRO A 152 -1.25 45.02 13.22
N VAL A 153 -2.25 44.31 12.71
CA VAL A 153 -3.61 44.28 13.22
C VAL A 153 -3.97 42.84 13.59
N ARG A 154 -4.56 42.63 14.77
CA ARG A 154 -5.07 41.32 15.17
C ARG A 154 -6.48 41.42 15.73
N VAL A 155 -7.27 40.40 15.44
CA VAL A 155 -8.61 40.22 16.02
C VAL A 155 -8.50 39.33 17.25
N VAL A 156 -9.01 39.78 18.37
CA VAL A 156 -9.04 39.02 19.63
C VAL A 156 -10.50 38.65 19.95
N PHE A 157 -10.73 37.36 20.08
CA PHE A 157 -12.02 36.79 20.39
C PHE A 157 -12.14 36.57 21.91
N ASP A 158 -13.25 36.96 22.52
CA ASP A 158 -13.45 36.81 23.98
C ASP A 158 -13.63 35.34 24.39
N ARG A 159 -14.14 34.51 23.50
CA ARG A 159 -14.37 33.06 23.72
C ARG A 159 -14.37 32.29 22.41
N VAL A 160 -14.09 30.98 22.52
CA VAL A 160 -14.28 30.04 21.39
C VAL A 160 -15.77 29.74 21.27
N PRO A 161 -16.36 29.84 20.07
CA PRO A 161 -17.75 29.43 19.84
C PRO A 161 -17.97 27.95 20.24
N PRO A 162 -19.13 27.61 20.86
CA PRO A 162 -19.36 26.28 21.45
C PRO A 162 -19.34 25.14 20.42
N ASN A 163 -19.53 25.45 19.13
CA ASN A 163 -19.57 24.46 18.05
C ASN A 163 -18.19 24.22 17.41
N LEU A 164 -17.16 25.01 17.75
CA LEU A 164 -15.80 24.78 17.25
C LEU A 164 -15.03 23.81 18.15
N ARG A 165 -14.42 22.85 17.56
CA ARG A 165 -13.62 21.82 18.24
C ARG A 165 -12.15 21.90 17.87
N ALA A 166 -11.27 21.73 18.84
CA ALA A 166 -9.83 21.64 18.59
C ALA A 166 -9.46 20.36 17.81
N ARG A 167 -10.31 19.35 17.86
CA ARG A 167 -10.13 18.02 17.25
C ARG A 167 -11.45 17.50 16.72
N PRO A 168 -11.45 16.66 15.65
CA PRO A 168 -12.66 16.00 15.18
C PRO A 168 -13.31 15.23 16.33
N THR A 169 -14.59 15.48 16.58
CA THR A 169 -15.30 14.94 17.74
C THR A 169 -16.64 14.36 17.29
N LEU A 170 -16.87 13.09 17.66
CA LEU A 170 -18.19 12.47 17.54
C LEU A 170 -18.92 12.60 18.88
N SER A 171 -20.12 13.17 18.86
CA SER A 171 -21.02 13.27 20.03
C SER A 171 -22.13 12.24 19.87
N VAL A 172 -22.29 11.35 20.86
CA VAL A 172 -23.32 10.31 20.85
C VAL A 172 -24.21 10.49 22.08
N THR A 173 -25.52 10.59 21.86
CA THR A 173 -26.50 10.52 22.93
C THR A 173 -26.95 9.09 23.10
N VAL A 174 -26.79 8.55 24.30
CA VAL A 174 -27.19 7.18 24.65
C VAL A 174 -28.20 7.15 25.77
N GLN A 175 -29.04 6.12 25.79
CA GLN A 175 -29.83 5.69 26.93
C GLN A 175 -29.05 4.61 27.65
N ALA A 176 -28.68 4.83 28.91
CA ALA A 176 -28.01 3.84 29.75
C ALA A 176 -29.02 3.29 30.78
N GLU A 177 -29.04 1.97 30.93
CA GLU A 177 -29.94 1.29 31.87
C GLU A 177 -29.56 1.54 33.33
N ARG A 178 -28.26 1.68 33.61
CA ARG A 178 -27.69 1.84 34.94
C ARG A 178 -26.56 2.86 34.95
N ALA A 179 -26.34 3.49 36.08
CA ALA A 179 -25.18 4.34 36.30
C ALA A 179 -23.92 3.47 36.54
N GLY A 180 -22.75 3.91 36.08
CA GLY A 180 -21.47 3.26 36.33
C GLY A 180 -20.47 3.40 35.21
N GLN A 181 -19.38 2.63 35.31
CA GLN A 181 -18.38 2.46 34.26
C GLN A 181 -18.79 1.31 33.33
N VAL A 182 -19.08 1.63 32.08
CA VAL A 182 -19.51 0.64 31.08
C VAL A 182 -18.43 0.47 30.04
N PRO A 183 -17.93 -0.76 29.78
CA PRO A 183 -17.07 -1.00 28.63
C PRO A 183 -17.88 -0.82 27.36
N ALA A 184 -17.36 -0.01 26.43
CA ALA A 184 -18.03 0.27 25.19
C ALA A 184 -17.04 0.28 24.03
N ARG A 185 -17.46 -0.23 22.88
CA ARG A 185 -16.73 -0.21 21.61
C ARG A 185 -17.42 0.71 20.64
N LEU A 186 -16.72 1.76 20.25
CA LEU A 186 -17.06 2.59 19.11
C LEU A 186 -16.45 1.99 17.85
N SER A 187 -17.25 1.76 16.80
CA SER A 187 -16.74 1.30 15.51
C SER A 187 -17.25 2.21 14.40
N TYR A 188 -16.40 2.50 13.41
CA TYR A 188 -16.77 3.32 12.26
C TYR A 188 -15.86 3.07 11.07
N LEU A 189 -16.36 3.35 9.86
CA LEU A 189 -15.55 3.36 8.65
C LEU A 189 -15.01 4.77 8.38
N THR A 190 -13.79 4.80 7.85
CA THR A 190 -13.14 6.04 7.40
C THR A 190 -12.35 5.78 6.11
N PRO A 191 -12.41 6.69 5.13
CA PRO A 191 -11.53 6.65 3.96
C PRO A 191 -10.15 7.23 4.30
N ASN A 192 -9.28 7.20 3.28
CA ASN A 192 -7.95 7.84 3.28
C ASN A 192 -6.92 7.26 4.25
N LEU A 193 -7.15 6.05 4.73
CA LEU A 193 -6.08 5.15 5.14
C LEU A 193 -5.91 4.09 4.07
N GLY A 194 -4.69 3.76 3.74
CA GLY A 194 -4.36 2.76 2.74
C GLY A 194 -3.07 2.06 3.05
N TRP A 195 -2.85 0.96 2.34
CA TRP A 195 -1.58 0.27 2.37
C TRP A 195 -1.24 -0.31 1.00
N THR A 196 0.05 -0.45 0.74
CA THR A 196 0.60 -1.11 -0.44
C THR A 196 1.71 -2.05 -0.02
N ALA A 197 1.88 -3.15 -0.75
CA ALA A 197 2.99 -4.05 -0.55
C ALA A 197 4.09 -3.75 -1.58
N ASP A 198 5.33 -3.76 -1.11
CA ASP A 198 6.54 -3.67 -1.91
C ASP A 198 7.47 -4.82 -1.52
N TYR A 199 8.08 -5.46 -2.52
CA TYR A 199 8.95 -6.60 -2.31
C TYR A 199 10.32 -6.34 -2.91
N VAL A 200 11.33 -6.84 -2.23
CA VAL A 200 12.71 -6.88 -2.72
C VAL A 200 13.13 -8.34 -2.82
N ALA A 201 13.39 -8.80 -4.04
CA ALA A 201 13.88 -10.15 -4.34
C ALA A 201 15.36 -10.07 -4.73
N LEU A 202 16.24 -10.70 -3.96
CA LEU A 202 17.67 -10.82 -4.26
C LEU A 202 17.97 -12.23 -4.76
N PHE A 203 18.16 -12.37 -6.05
CA PHE A 203 18.44 -13.66 -6.71
C PHE A 203 19.93 -13.98 -6.72
N ASP A 204 20.27 -15.20 -6.33
CA ASP A 204 21.60 -15.79 -6.41
C ASP A 204 21.59 -16.88 -7.50
N ALA A 205 22.12 -16.54 -8.67
CA ALA A 205 22.13 -17.44 -9.82
C ALA A 205 22.99 -18.69 -9.60
N ALA A 206 24.04 -18.61 -8.76
CA ALA A 206 24.94 -19.76 -8.49
C ALA A 206 24.24 -20.79 -7.59
N LYS A 207 23.39 -20.34 -6.69
CA LYS A 207 22.63 -21.22 -5.79
C LYS A 207 21.28 -21.65 -6.35
N GLY A 208 20.75 -20.98 -7.38
CA GLY A 208 19.39 -21.18 -7.86
C GLY A 208 18.34 -20.84 -6.80
N ALA A 209 18.59 -19.80 -6.03
CA ALA A 209 17.77 -19.40 -4.89
C ALA A 209 17.63 -17.88 -4.80
N MET A 210 16.59 -17.40 -4.13
CA MET A 210 16.42 -15.97 -3.85
C MET A 210 16.03 -15.72 -2.40
N ASP A 211 16.45 -14.59 -1.88
CA ASP A 211 15.94 -14.01 -0.66
C ASP A 211 14.83 -13.00 -1.02
N MET A 212 13.70 -13.05 -0.33
CA MET A 212 12.60 -12.11 -0.55
C MET A 212 12.21 -11.41 0.75
N GLN A 213 12.22 -10.08 0.72
CA GLN A 213 11.71 -9.23 1.78
C GLN A 213 10.47 -8.49 1.30
N GLY A 214 9.43 -8.47 2.13
CA GLY A 214 8.20 -7.74 1.89
C GLY A 214 8.01 -6.63 2.90
N TRP A 215 7.67 -5.45 2.41
CA TRP A 215 7.39 -4.24 3.16
C TRP A 215 5.97 -3.77 2.89
N VAL A 216 5.27 -3.36 3.93
CA VAL A 216 4.00 -2.66 3.81
C VAL A 216 4.24 -1.18 4.03
N THR A 217 3.81 -0.37 3.09
CA THR A 217 3.74 1.08 3.24
C THR A 217 2.32 1.47 3.67
N LEU A 218 2.19 1.95 4.89
CA LEU A 218 0.95 2.50 5.45
C LEU A 218 0.88 3.99 5.13
N THR A 219 -0.27 4.46 4.67
CA THR A 219 -0.55 5.89 4.42
C THR A 219 -1.78 6.29 5.23
N ASN A 220 -1.70 7.42 5.94
CA ASN A 220 -2.80 7.98 6.69
C ASN A 220 -3.03 9.45 6.34
N ASN A 221 -4.15 9.74 5.72
CA ASN A 221 -4.63 11.08 5.40
C ASN A 221 -6.06 11.30 5.97
N SER A 222 -6.38 10.62 7.07
CA SER A 222 -7.72 10.67 7.71
C SER A 222 -7.97 11.92 8.56
N GLY A 223 -6.93 12.74 8.75
CA GLY A 223 -6.99 13.93 9.62
C GLY A 223 -6.79 13.63 11.11
N THR A 224 -6.46 12.38 11.48
CA THR A 224 -6.26 11.97 12.87
C THR A 224 -5.11 10.98 13.00
N ASN A 225 -4.42 11.00 14.15
CA ASN A 225 -3.43 9.99 14.52
C ASN A 225 -4.11 8.81 15.19
N PHE A 226 -3.70 7.59 14.85
CA PHE A 226 -4.09 6.38 15.58
C PHE A 226 -2.90 5.91 16.41
N THR A 227 -2.93 6.19 17.72
CA THR A 227 -1.79 5.98 18.61
C THR A 227 -1.74 4.54 19.10
N SER A 228 -0.58 3.88 18.95
CA SER A 228 -0.37 2.50 19.42
C SER A 228 -1.48 1.53 19.00
N ALA A 229 -1.95 1.65 17.74
CA ALA A 229 -3.07 0.88 17.23
C ALA A 229 -2.68 -0.58 16.97
N LYS A 230 -3.58 -1.52 17.32
CA LYS A 230 -3.55 -2.88 16.78
C LYS A 230 -3.97 -2.81 15.31
N THR A 231 -3.05 -3.11 14.41
CA THR A 231 -3.28 -2.92 12.96
C THR A 231 -3.43 -4.25 12.25
N ILE A 232 -4.49 -4.37 11.46
CA ILE A 232 -4.75 -5.53 10.60
C ILE A 232 -4.88 -5.01 9.17
N LEU A 233 -4.12 -5.61 8.25
CA LEU A 233 -4.22 -5.31 6.83
C LEU A 233 -5.08 -6.37 6.16
N VAL A 234 -5.94 -5.97 5.25
CA VAL A 234 -6.82 -6.88 4.52
C VAL A 234 -6.46 -6.85 3.05
N ALA A 235 -5.96 -7.98 2.56
CA ALA A 235 -5.72 -8.19 1.13
C ALA A 235 -6.98 -8.72 0.46
N GLY A 236 -7.42 -8.03 -0.58
CA GLY A 236 -8.65 -8.24 -1.32
C GLY A 236 -9.46 -6.95 -1.45
N ASN A 237 -10.41 -6.92 -2.35
CA ASN A 237 -11.23 -5.75 -2.63
C ASN A 237 -12.67 -5.97 -2.16
N PRO A 238 -13.06 -5.52 -0.96
CA PRO A 238 -14.46 -5.49 -0.57
C PRO A 238 -15.27 -4.65 -1.57
N ALA A 239 -16.44 -5.14 -1.98
CA ALA A 239 -17.29 -4.42 -2.90
C ALA A 239 -17.76 -3.10 -2.27
N ASN A 240 -17.37 -1.98 -2.86
CA ASN A 240 -17.93 -0.67 -2.56
C ASN A 240 -19.11 -0.44 -3.49
N GLY A 241 -20.29 -0.12 -2.98
CA GLY A 241 -21.55 0.02 -3.71
C GLY A 241 -21.60 1.10 -4.80
N GLY A 242 -20.51 1.45 -5.47
CA GLY A 242 -20.42 2.53 -6.43
C GLY A 242 -19.38 2.38 -7.56
N GLY A 243 -18.67 1.27 -7.69
CA GLY A 243 -17.61 1.11 -8.70
C GLY A 243 -17.97 0.06 -9.76
N ARG A 244 -18.12 0.46 -11.03
CA ARG A 244 -17.96 -0.47 -12.14
C ARG A 244 -16.52 -0.98 -12.08
N SER A 245 -16.33 -2.26 -11.74
CA SER A 245 -15.03 -2.91 -11.91
C SER A 245 -14.65 -2.82 -13.39
N ASN A 246 -13.56 -2.14 -13.70
CA ASN A 246 -12.95 -2.19 -15.02
C ASN A 246 -12.39 -3.60 -15.23
N TRP A 247 -13.14 -4.46 -15.89
CA TRP A 247 -12.78 -5.81 -16.30
C TRP A 247 -11.54 -5.88 -17.22
N TRP A 248 -10.99 -4.71 -17.60
CA TRP A 248 -9.88 -4.56 -18.55
C TRP A 248 -8.55 -4.17 -17.89
N GLN A 249 -8.45 -4.13 -16.54
CA GLN A 249 -7.14 -4.07 -15.95
C GLN A 249 -6.50 -5.46 -16.10
N ALA A 250 -5.56 -5.52 -17.02
CA ALA A 250 -4.77 -6.69 -17.30
C ALA A 250 -4.23 -7.24 -15.98
N SER A 251 -4.62 -8.46 -15.66
CA SER A 251 -3.97 -9.31 -14.70
C SER A 251 -2.47 -9.25 -14.97
N GLY A 252 -1.68 -9.00 -13.96
CA GLY A 252 -0.23 -8.96 -14.09
C GLY A 252 0.26 -10.25 -14.73
N GLU A 253 1.03 -10.14 -15.80
CA GLU A 253 1.64 -11.27 -16.52
C GLU A 253 2.58 -12.12 -15.64
N ALA A 254 2.73 -11.75 -14.35
CA ALA A 254 3.63 -12.39 -13.41
C ALA A 254 3.15 -13.74 -12.85
N ILE A 255 1.87 -14.08 -12.97
CA ILE A 255 1.31 -15.36 -12.48
C ILE A 255 1.15 -16.31 -13.66
N ASP A 256 2.03 -17.32 -13.75
CA ASP A 256 1.94 -18.39 -14.75
C ASP A 256 0.77 -19.35 -14.43
N GLN A 257 0.64 -19.70 -13.17
CA GLN A 257 -0.39 -20.61 -12.68
C GLN A 257 -0.81 -20.21 -11.26
N ALA A 258 -2.10 -19.96 -11.06
CA ALA A 258 -2.66 -19.71 -9.74
C ALA A 258 -2.64 -20.99 -8.89
N GLY A 259 -2.20 -20.84 -7.65
CA GLY A 259 -2.09 -21.95 -6.72
C GLY A 259 -3.42 -22.34 -6.10
N THR A 260 -3.45 -23.56 -5.58
CA THR A 260 -4.60 -24.15 -4.90
C THR A 260 -4.31 -24.53 -3.45
N GLU A 261 -3.15 -24.17 -2.92
CA GLU A 261 -2.76 -24.43 -1.55
C GLU A 261 -3.49 -23.50 -0.57
N SER A 262 -3.88 -24.03 0.58
CA SER A 262 -4.43 -23.22 1.66
C SER A 262 -3.32 -22.49 2.39
N GLY A 263 -3.40 -21.16 2.43
CA GLY A 263 -2.46 -20.33 3.19
C GLY A 263 -2.60 -20.53 4.71
N THR A 264 -1.53 -20.26 5.44
CA THR A 264 -1.51 -20.32 6.92
C THR A 264 -2.11 -19.07 7.57
N ARG A 265 -2.35 -18.01 6.80
CA ARG A 265 -2.90 -16.73 7.31
C ARG A 265 -4.41 -16.84 7.54
N GLU A 266 -4.88 -16.12 8.54
CA GLU A 266 -6.30 -16.03 8.86
C GLU A 266 -7.10 -15.50 7.65
N ARG A 267 -8.26 -16.08 7.39
CA ARG A 267 -9.16 -15.70 6.30
C ARG A 267 -10.45 -15.10 6.87
N LEU A 268 -10.92 -14.06 6.21
CA LEU A 268 -12.24 -13.49 6.42
C LEU A 268 -13.02 -13.57 5.10
N GLY A 269 -13.79 -14.64 4.93
CA GLY A 269 -14.41 -14.94 3.63
C GLY A 269 -13.35 -15.18 2.57
N ASP A 270 -13.36 -14.34 1.51
CA ASP A 270 -12.42 -14.40 0.39
C ASP A 270 -11.17 -13.51 0.58
N TYR A 271 -11.02 -12.89 1.76
CA TYR A 271 -9.91 -11.99 2.07
C TYR A 271 -8.88 -12.65 2.99
N TYR A 272 -7.62 -12.25 2.84
CA TYR A 272 -6.55 -12.62 3.76
C TYR A 272 -6.25 -11.50 4.73
N LEU A 273 -6.10 -11.84 6.01
CA LEU A 273 -5.77 -10.92 7.08
C LEU A 273 -4.26 -10.99 7.37
N TYR A 274 -3.64 -9.82 7.43
CA TYR A 274 -2.23 -9.65 7.79
C TYR A 274 -2.14 -8.79 9.05
N PRO A 275 -2.28 -9.38 10.26
CA PRO A 275 -2.07 -8.64 11.50
C PRO A 275 -0.61 -8.22 11.59
N LEU A 276 -0.36 -6.96 11.89
CA LEU A 276 0.99 -6.52 12.21
C LEU A 276 1.39 -7.08 13.58
N PRO A 277 2.63 -7.59 13.73
CA PRO A 277 3.06 -8.24 14.98
C PRO A 277 3.10 -7.29 16.17
N GLU A 278 3.41 -6.02 15.90
CA GLU A 278 3.55 -4.99 16.92
C GLU A 278 2.47 -3.90 16.76
N ARG A 279 2.02 -3.38 17.89
CA ARG A 279 1.19 -2.17 17.89
C ARG A 279 1.99 -1.01 17.29
N THR A 280 1.36 -0.23 16.46
CA THR A 280 2.04 0.87 15.79
C THR A 280 1.22 2.15 15.81
N THR A 281 1.89 3.30 15.93
CA THR A 281 1.25 4.60 15.72
C THR A 281 1.20 4.90 14.23
N ILE A 282 -0.02 5.14 13.73
CA ILE A 282 -0.27 5.52 12.34
C ILE A 282 -0.57 7.03 12.35
N ALA A 283 0.48 7.85 12.21
CA ALA A 283 0.34 9.30 12.30
C ALA A 283 -0.31 9.87 11.03
N ASN A 284 -1.10 10.94 11.21
CA ASN A 284 -1.70 11.66 10.08
C ASN A 284 -0.66 12.34 9.21
N ALA A 285 -0.90 12.40 7.90
CA ALA A 285 0.01 12.94 6.88
C ALA A 285 1.41 12.27 6.89
N GLN A 286 1.47 10.97 7.25
CA GLN A 286 2.70 10.19 7.30
C GLN A 286 2.58 8.92 6.46
N GLN A 287 3.69 8.54 5.82
CA GLN A 287 3.91 7.21 5.30
C GLN A 287 4.83 6.44 6.26
N LYS A 288 4.47 5.20 6.54
CA LYS A 288 5.25 4.32 7.42
C LYS A 288 5.45 2.96 6.76
N GLN A 289 6.68 2.47 6.77
CA GLN A 289 7.00 1.13 6.28
C GLN A 289 7.16 0.16 7.44
N VAL A 290 6.55 -1.03 7.28
CA VAL A 290 6.62 -2.13 8.24
C VAL A 290 6.95 -3.40 7.49
N SER A 291 7.94 -4.18 7.97
CA SER A 291 8.26 -5.48 7.41
C SER A 291 7.16 -6.50 7.75
N PHE A 292 6.76 -7.30 6.78
CA PHE A 292 5.74 -8.34 6.96
C PHE A 292 6.13 -9.72 6.39
N LEU A 293 7.19 -9.77 5.57
CA LEU A 293 7.73 -10.98 4.96
C LEU A 293 9.26 -10.92 4.96
N ASP A 294 9.92 -11.99 5.39
CA ASP A 294 11.38 -12.19 5.28
C ASP A 294 11.63 -13.67 5.04
N VAL A 295 11.83 -14.05 3.78
CA VAL A 295 12.11 -15.43 3.34
C VAL A 295 13.49 -15.50 2.76
N LYS A 296 14.28 -16.49 3.14
CA LYS A 296 15.64 -16.69 2.66
C LYS A 296 15.78 -18.03 1.97
N GLY A 297 16.53 -18.00 0.85
CA GLY A 297 16.90 -19.22 0.13
C GLY A 297 15.73 -19.91 -0.59
N ALA A 298 14.65 -19.19 -0.93
CA ALA A 298 13.56 -19.77 -1.70
C ALA A 298 14.07 -20.22 -3.09
N PRO A 299 13.73 -21.42 -3.55
CA PRO A 299 14.12 -21.88 -4.89
C PRO A 299 13.61 -20.96 -5.98
N ALA A 300 14.53 -20.52 -6.85
CA ALA A 300 14.22 -19.66 -7.99
C ALA A 300 15.17 -19.97 -9.15
N ARG A 301 14.70 -19.76 -10.38
CA ARG A 301 15.51 -19.99 -11.57
C ARG A 301 15.35 -18.86 -12.57
N ALA A 302 16.46 -18.42 -13.16
CA ALA A 302 16.46 -17.54 -14.32
C ALA A 302 16.30 -18.38 -15.59
N THR A 303 15.41 -17.97 -16.49
CA THR A 303 15.18 -18.60 -17.78
C THR A 303 14.82 -17.53 -18.82
N TYR A 304 14.48 -17.96 -20.03
CA TYR A 304 14.10 -17.08 -21.13
C TYR A 304 12.73 -17.45 -21.64
N GLU A 305 11.92 -16.44 -21.95
CA GLU A 305 10.60 -16.63 -22.56
C GLU A 305 10.51 -15.87 -23.87
N TYR A 306 9.85 -16.48 -24.84
CA TYR A 306 9.51 -15.85 -26.10
C TYR A 306 8.08 -16.19 -26.49
N VAL A 307 7.29 -15.16 -26.80
CA VAL A 307 5.89 -15.34 -27.22
C VAL A 307 5.74 -14.87 -28.65
N ASN A 308 5.42 -15.78 -29.58
CA ASN A 308 4.98 -15.45 -30.91
C ASN A 308 3.47 -15.28 -30.90
N ARG A 309 2.99 -14.07 -31.12
CA ARG A 309 1.56 -13.73 -30.90
C ARG A 309 0.65 -14.26 -32.00
N TRP A 310 1.23 -14.64 -33.13
CA TRP A 310 0.44 -15.17 -34.23
C TRP A 310 1.33 -15.93 -35.23
N LEU A 311 0.74 -16.76 -36.13
CA LEU A 311 1.50 -17.55 -37.12
C LEU A 311 2.08 -16.64 -38.24
N GLY A 312 3.13 -15.91 -37.94
CA GLY A 312 3.81 -14.96 -38.83
C GLY A 312 5.33 -15.02 -38.74
N SER A 313 6.01 -14.40 -39.72
CA SER A 313 7.48 -14.30 -39.78
C SER A 313 7.94 -12.96 -39.23
N SER A 314 9.15 -12.94 -38.65
CA SER A 314 9.94 -11.73 -38.40
C SER A 314 11.14 -11.69 -39.32
N ALA A 315 11.45 -10.52 -39.89
CA ALA A 315 12.66 -10.34 -40.70
C ALA A 315 13.92 -10.48 -39.85
N ASP A 316 13.90 -9.85 -38.66
CA ASP A 316 15.05 -9.84 -37.75
C ASP A 316 14.80 -10.76 -36.54
N PRO A 317 15.89 -11.31 -35.94
CA PRO A 317 15.77 -12.00 -34.66
C PRO A 317 15.34 -11.07 -33.54
N ILE A 318 14.35 -11.50 -32.76
CA ILE A 318 13.77 -10.76 -31.64
C ILE A 318 14.39 -11.28 -30.33
N SER A 319 14.73 -10.38 -29.42
CA SER A 319 15.24 -10.78 -28.10
C SER A 319 14.19 -11.56 -27.32
N ALA A 320 14.59 -12.65 -26.69
CA ALA A 320 13.77 -13.32 -25.69
C ALA A 320 13.67 -12.45 -24.42
N SER A 321 12.62 -12.59 -23.65
CA SER A 321 12.52 -11.96 -22.33
C SER A 321 13.30 -12.77 -21.31
N SER A 322 14.14 -12.11 -20.51
CA SER A 322 14.74 -12.71 -19.31
C SER A 322 13.69 -12.75 -18.22
N VAL A 323 13.50 -13.89 -17.57
CA VAL A 323 12.49 -14.06 -16.52
C VAL A 323 13.08 -14.80 -15.31
N LEU A 324 12.59 -14.43 -14.12
CA LEU A 324 12.86 -15.13 -12.87
C LEU A 324 11.61 -15.92 -12.48
N LYS A 325 11.73 -17.26 -12.42
CA LYS A 325 10.63 -18.16 -12.04
C LYS A 325 10.81 -18.68 -10.62
N PHE A 326 9.73 -18.68 -9.84
CA PHE A 326 9.67 -19.24 -8.49
C PHE A 326 8.24 -19.65 -8.14
N SER A 327 8.04 -20.27 -6.99
CA SER A 327 6.72 -20.64 -6.49
C SER A 327 6.42 -19.99 -5.15
N THR A 328 5.12 -19.76 -4.86
CA THR A 328 4.63 -19.36 -3.53
C THR A 328 4.24 -20.57 -2.66
N SER A 329 4.48 -21.79 -3.13
CA SER A 329 4.15 -23.03 -2.43
C SER A 329 4.77 -23.13 -1.03
N SER A 330 4.11 -23.84 -0.14
CA SER A 330 4.61 -24.16 1.20
C SER A 330 5.83 -25.07 1.17
N GLN A 331 5.93 -25.94 0.16
CA GLN A 331 7.09 -26.79 -0.07
C GLN A 331 7.80 -26.39 -1.36
N GLY A 332 9.09 -26.08 -1.25
CA GLY A 332 9.90 -25.71 -2.40
C GLY A 332 9.57 -24.36 -3.03
N GLY A 333 9.00 -23.45 -2.26
CA GLY A 333 8.66 -22.09 -2.65
C GLY A 333 8.84 -21.07 -1.53
N LEU A 334 8.16 -19.92 -1.63
CA LEU A 334 8.20 -18.87 -0.62
C LEU A 334 7.48 -19.25 0.69
N GLY A 335 6.51 -20.17 0.63
CA GLY A 335 5.73 -20.60 1.79
C GLY A 335 4.68 -19.59 2.26
N ASP A 336 4.34 -18.59 1.48
CA ASP A 336 3.33 -17.58 1.82
C ASP A 336 2.60 -17.07 0.57
N GLN A 337 1.37 -16.58 0.76
CA GLN A 337 0.65 -15.83 -0.25
C GLN A 337 1.15 -14.37 -0.30
N LEU A 338 1.11 -13.76 -1.47
CA LEU A 338 1.58 -12.41 -1.67
C LEU A 338 0.41 -11.45 -1.95
N PRO A 339 0.22 -10.39 -1.14
CA PRO A 339 -0.62 -9.26 -1.52
C PRO A 339 -0.21 -8.62 -2.85
N ALA A 340 -1.18 -8.00 -3.52
CA ALA A 340 -0.88 -7.19 -4.70
C ALA A 340 0.15 -6.10 -4.36
N GLY A 341 1.14 -5.94 -5.25
CA GLY A 341 2.25 -5.02 -4.99
C GLY A 341 3.30 -5.01 -6.09
N THR A 342 4.45 -4.44 -5.80
CA THR A 342 5.58 -4.36 -6.73
C THR A 342 6.76 -5.17 -6.23
N ILE A 343 7.23 -6.13 -7.03
CA ILE A 343 8.45 -6.89 -6.75
C ILE A 343 9.61 -6.28 -7.53
N ARG A 344 10.63 -5.81 -6.82
CA ARG A 344 11.89 -5.34 -7.40
C ARG A 344 12.93 -6.44 -7.30
N VAL A 345 13.49 -6.84 -8.44
CA VAL A 345 14.42 -7.95 -8.53
C VAL A 345 15.85 -7.40 -8.63
N TYR A 346 16.71 -7.95 -7.78
CA TYR A 346 18.14 -7.69 -7.77
C TYR A 346 18.91 -9.00 -7.99
N MET A 347 20.07 -8.92 -8.58
CA MET A 347 20.98 -10.03 -8.73
C MET A 347 22.39 -9.60 -8.32
N ARG A 348 23.15 -10.50 -7.69
CA ARG A 348 24.54 -10.20 -7.32
C ARG A 348 25.44 -10.23 -8.56
N ASP A 349 26.26 -9.20 -8.71
CA ASP A 349 27.31 -9.18 -9.73
C ASP A 349 28.51 -10.07 -9.31
N ALA A 350 29.55 -10.11 -10.16
CA ALA A 350 30.76 -10.91 -9.89
C ALA A 350 31.53 -10.46 -8.63
N ARG A 351 31.26 -9.26 -8.10
CA ARG A 351 31.86 -8.72 -6.88
C ARG A 351 31.02 -9.03 -5.63
N GLY A 352 29.79 -9.55 -5.84
CA GLY A 352 28.83 -9.83 -4.79
C GLY A 352 27.86 -8.69 -4.51
N ASP A 353 27.96 -7.56 -5.24
CA ASP A 353 27.11 -6.40 -5.05
C ASP A 353 25.73 -6.59 -5.70
N PRO A 354 24.61 -6.19 -5.04
CA PRO A 354 23.29 -6.30 -5.64
C PRO A 354 23.08 -5.25 -6.73
N GLN A 355 22.72 -5.70 -7.93
CA GLN A 355 22.36 -4.87 -9.07
C GLN A 355 20.88 -5.04 -9.38
N PHE A 356 20.17 -3.93 -9.59
CA PHE A 356 18.77 -3.94 -10.00
C PHE A 356 18.65 -4.49 -11.43
N ILE A 357 17.80 -5.50 -11.63
CA ILE A 357 17.59 -6.14 -12.93
C ILE A 357 16.17 -6.05 -13.46
N GLY A 358 15.21 -5.56 -12.69
CA GLY A 358 13.85 -5.34 -13.15
C GLY A 358 12.82 -5.26 -12.03
N GLU A 359 11.63 -4.78 -12.37
CA GLU A 359 10.49 -4.75 -11.46
C GLU A 359 9.22 -5.23 -12.14
N ASN A 360 8.32 -5.84 -11.37
CA ASN A 360 7.03 -6.30 -11.83
C ASN A 360 5.95 -5.98 -10.82
N ARG A 361 4.79 -5.58 -11.31
CA ARG A 361 3.59 -5.50 -10.50
C ARG A 361 2.93 -6.87 -10.47
N ILE A 362 2.53 -7.29 -9.29
CA ILE A 362 1.78 -8.53 -9.08
C ILE A 362 0.39 -8.23 -8.52
N ASP A 363 -0.58 -9.05 -8.88
CA ASP A 363 -1.89 -9.09 -8.24
C ASP A 363 -1.84 -9.95 -6.98
N HIS A 364 -2.97 -10.00 -6.23
CA HIS A 364 -3.08 -10.91 -5.09
C HIS A 364 -2.80 -12.35 -5.52
N THR A 365 -1.71 -12.91 -5.01
CA THR A 365 -1.17 -14.20 -5.43
C THR A 365 -1.40 -15.23 -4.33
N PRO A 366 -2.25 -16.24 -4.56
CA PRO A 366 -2.48 -17.33 -3.62
C PRO A 366 -1.22 -18.16 -3.36
N MET A 367 -1.20 -18.88 -2.25
CA MET A 367 -0.16 -19.86 -1.98
C MET A 367 -0.22 -21.00 -3.00
N GLY A 368 0.94 -21.56 -3.39
CA GLY A 368 1.04 -22.62 -4.41
C GLY A 368 1.06 -22.10 -5.84
N SER A 369 1.07 -20.77 -6.06
CA SER A 369 1.15 -20.18 -7.40
C SER A 369 2.55 -20.31 -8.00
N SER A 370 2.61 -20.50 -9.34
CA SER A 370 3.85 -20.36 -10.12
C SER A 370 3.98 -18.93 -10.62
N MET A 371 5.12 -18.32 -10.39
CA MET A 371 5.41 -16.94 -10.72
C MET A 371 6.50 -16.84 -11.78
N SER A 372 6.32 -15.92 -12.73
CA SER A 372 7.30 -15.55 -13.75
C SER A 372 7.47 -14.04 -13.78
N LEU A 373 8.60 -13.53 -13.29
CA LEU A 373 8.89 -12.10 -13.24
C LEU A 373 9.81 -11.72 -14.40
N ARG A 374 9.34 -10.88 -15.32
CA ARG A 374 10.15 -10.36 -16.39
C ARG A 374 11.20 -9.39 -15.84
N THR A 375 12.48 -9.67 -16.08
CA THR A 375 13.59 -8.84 -15.63
C THR A 375 14.22 -8.00 -16.75
N GLY A 376 13.79 -8.19 -18.00
CA GLY A 376 14.25 -7.41 -19.15
C GLY A 376 14.31 -8.22 -20.42
N ASP A 377 14.90 -7.65 -21.47
CA ASP A 377 15.14 -8.32 -22.74
C ASP A 377 16.54 -8.93 -22.75
N ALA A 378 16.62 -10.19 -23.20
CA ALA A 378 17.89 -10.87 -23.32
C ALA A 378 18.73 -10.28 -24.45
N PHE A 379 19.96 -9.88 -24.15
CA PHE A 379 20.88 -9.36 -25.16
C PHE A 379 21.38 -10.48 -26.08
N ASP A 380 21.71 -11.62 -25.48
CA ASP A 380 22.44 -12.75 -26.13
C ASP A 380 21.52 -13.90 -26.57
N VAL A 381 20.23 -13.87 -26.25
CA VAL A 381 19.28 -14.93 -26.59
C VAL A 381 18.16 -14.35 -27.45
N LYS A 382 18.09 -14.84 -28.69
CA LYS A 382 17.13 -14.30 -29.68
C LYS A 382 16.36 -15.42 -30.37
N VAL A 383 15.17 -15.10 -30.84
CA VAL A 383 14.29 -16.02 -31.57
C VAL A 383 13.84 -15.35 -32.86
N ARG A 384 13.92 -16.08 -33.97
CA ARG A 384 13.35 -15.63 -35.24
C ARG A 384 12.30 -16.62 -35.73
N PRO A 385 11.00 -16.23 -35.66
CA PRO A 385 9.93 -17.00 -36.27
C PRO A 385 9.91 -16.82 -37.78
N THR A 386 9.68 -17.90 -38.52
CA THR A 386 9.56 -17.93 -39.98
C THR A 386 8.42 -18.82 -40.39
N VAL A 387 7.59 -18.36 -41.30
CA VAL A 387 6.60 -19.20 -42.01
C VAL A 387 7.28 -19.82 -43.23
N ASP A 388 7.62 -21.07 -43.15
CA ASP A 388 8.26 -21.78 -44.28
C ASP A 388 7.25 -22.08 -45.40
N GLN A 389 6.00 -22.44 -44.99
CA GLN A 389 4.95 -22.77 -45.96
C GLN A 389 3.59 -22.53 -45.32
N ARG A 390 2.68 -22.03 -46.15
CA ARG A 390 1.24 -21.93 -45.80
C ARG A 390 0.41 -22.42 -46.97
N THR A 391 -0.27 -23.53 -46.77
CA THR A 391 -1.06 -24.20 -47.82
C THR A 391 -2.49 -24.33 -47.43
N ARG A 392 -3.39 -23.93 -48.30
CA ARG A 392 -4.85 -24.15 -48.14
C ARG A 392 -5.19 -25.60 -48.44
N LYS A 393 -5.74 -26.34 -47.51
CA LYS A 393 -6.11 -27.77 -47.67
C LYS A 393 -7.52 -27.92 -48.26
N SER A 394 -8.54 -27.33 -47.56
CA SER A 394 -9.94 -27.36 -48.05
C SER A 394 -10.76 -26.30 -47.30
N GLY A 395 -11.67 -25.64 -48.00
CA GLY A 395 -12.55 -24.64 -47.40
C GLY A 395 -11.78 -23.55 -46.65
N SER A 396 -12.01 -23.42 -45.34
CA SER A 396 -11.30 -22.51 -44.44
C SER A 396 -10.09 -23.14 -43.72
N ARG A 397 -9.69 -24.37 -44.12
CA ARG A 397 -8.61 -25.11 -43.44
C ARG A 397 -7.25 -24.85 -44.08
N TRP A 398 -6.26 -24.52 -43.24
CA TRP A 398 -4.92 -24.17 -43.65
C TRP A 398 -3.90 -24.98 -42.88
N GLU A 399 -2.86 -25.44 -43.57
CA GLU A 399 -1.66 -25.99 -42.98
C GLU A 399 -0.56 -24.92 -43.01
N THR A 400 -0.01 -24.58 -41.84
CA THR A 400 1.06 -23.61 -41.72
C THR A 400 2.27 -24.30 -41.07
N ARG A 401 3.40 -24.32 -41.78
CA ARG A 401 4.69 -24.77 -41.25
C ARG A 401 5.43 -23.57 -40.71
N MET A 402 5.68 -23.58 -39.40
CA MET A 402 6.46 -22.57 -38.69
C MET A 402 7.82 -23.14 -38.36
N ARG A 403 8.84 -22.32 -38.49
CA ARG A 403 10.19 -22.56 -38.03
C ARG A 403 10.60 -21.45 -37.07
N TYR A 404 11.15 -21.80 -35.91
CA TYR A 404 11.67 -20.87 -34.92
C TYR A 404 13.15 -21.17 -34.77
N THR A 405 14.01 -20.22 -35.20
CA THR A 405 15.44 -20.31 -35.00
C THR A 405 15.81 -19.58 -33.71
N LEU A 406 16.27 -20.33 -32.71
CA LEU A 406 16.71 -19.80 -31.42
C LEU A 406 18.23 -19.71 -31.43
N THR A 407 18.79 -18.58 -31.03
CA THR A 407 20.24 -18.35 -30.95
C THR A 407 20.66 -17.98 -29.54
N ASN A 408 21.77 -18.48 -29.07
CA ASN A 408 22.37 -18.23 -27.78
C ASN A 408 23.84 -17.87 -27.93
N ALA A 409 24.19 -16.60 -27.71
CA ALA A 409 25.58 -16.13 -27.73
C ALA A 409 26.29 -16.22 -26.37
N ARG A 410 25.66 -16.84 -25.38
CA ARG A 410 26.23 -17.04 -24.04
C ARG A 410 27.14 -18.27 -24.01
N PRO A 411 28.20 -18.25 -23.16
CA PRO A 411 29.10 -19.39 -23.01
C PRO A 411 28.48 -20.57 -22.23
N GLN A 412 27.25 -20.43 -21.71
CA GLN A 412 26.48 -21.50 -21.05
C GLN A 412 25.26 -21.87 -21.89
N PRO A 413 24.82 -23.14 -21.87
CA PRO A 413 23.53 -23.49 -22.45
C PRO A 413 22.39 -22.82 -21.73
N VAL A 414 21.31 -22.51 -22.46
CA VAL A 414 20.12 -21.88 -21.90
C VAL A 414 18.88 -22.67 -22.28
N THR A 415 17.81 -22.50 -21.51
CA THR A 415 16.49 -22.99 -21.87
C THR A 415 15.61 -21.79 -22.24
N VAL A 416 14.91 -21.89 -23.36
CA VAL A 416 13.93 -20.90 -23.82
C VAL A 416 12.54 -21.54 -23.81
N ASP A 417 11.63 -20.98 -23.03
CA ASP A 417 10.21 -21.34 -23.05
C ASP A 417 9.56 -20.54 -24.19
N LEU A 418 9.35 -21.20 -25.32
CA LEU A 418 8.75 -20.60 -26.51
C LEU A 418 7.25 -20.88 -26.54
N ALA A 419 6.46 -19.82 -26.56
CA ALA A 419 5.00 -19.91 -26.69
C ALA A 419 4.54 -19.42 -28.07
N GLN A 420 3.61 -20.15 -28.67
CA GLN A 420 2.85 -19.72 -29.82
C GLN A 420 1.41 -19.42 -29.43
N ASP A 421 1.04 -18.13 -29.50
CA ASP A 421 -0.33 -17.63 -29.31
C ASP A 421 -1.09 -17.52 -30.64
N GLY A 422 -2.36 -17.09 -30.53
CA GLY A 422 -3.22 -16.86 -31.68
C GLY A 422 -3.67 -18.16 -32.34
N LEU A 423 -3.64 -19.26 -31.61
CA LEU A 423 -4.17 -20.55 -32.05
C LEU A 423 -5.65 -20.61 -31.72
N TRP A 424 -6.47 -20.86 -32.71
CA TRP A 424 -7.91 -21.08 -32.46
C TRP A 424 -8.15 -22.47 -31.86
N GLY A 425 -9.25 -22.65 -31.14
CA GLY A 425 -9.51 -23.88 -30.36
C GLY A 425 -9.49 -25.18 -31.15
N ASP A 426 -9.72 -25.14 -32.46
CA ASP A 426 -9.66 -26.31 -33.37
C ASP A 426 -8.28 -26.47 -34.03
N THR A 427 -7.27 -25.60 -33.74
CA THR A 427 -5.92 -25.74 -34.25
C THR A 427 -5.24 -26.99 -33.69
N ARG A 428 -4.74 -27.84 -34.57
CA ARG A 428 -4.00 -29.07 -34.23
C ARG A 428 -2.54 -28.94 -34.64
N VAL A 429 -1.67 -29.48 -33.82
CA VAL A 429 -0.26 -29.68 -34.18
C VAL A 429 -0.15 -31.06 -34.83
N SER A 430 0.24 -31.10 -36.09
CA SER A 430 0.39 -32.33 -36.85
C SER A 430 1.83 -32.90 -36.86
N SER A 431 2.81 -32.03 -36.65
CA SER A 431 4.23 -32.41 -36.49
C SER A 431 4.97 -31.36 -35.70
N GLN A 432 5.90 -31.76 -34.84
CA GLN A 432 6.77 -30.87 -34.08
C GLN A 432 8.11 -31.52 -33.77
N SER A 433 9.20 -30.82 -34.04
CA SER A 433 10.57 -31.33 -33.82
C SER A 433 11.56 -30.23 -33.48
N VAL A 434 12.57 -30.54 -32.68
CA VAL A 434 13.72 -29.68 -32.43
C VAL A 434 14.97 -30.36 -33.04
N ASP A 435 15.63 -29.66 -33.95
CA ASP A 435 16.80 -30.16 -34.69
C ASP A 435 16.57 -31.56 -35.30
N GLY A 436 15.34 -31.76 -35.83
CA GLY A 436 14.91 -33.00 -36.45
C GLY A 436 14.51 -34.13 -35.48
N LYS A 437 14.55 -33.91 -34.18
CA LYS A 437 14.08 -34.85 -33.14
C LYS A 437 12.70 -34.48 -32.67
N ASP A 438 11.81 -35.45 -32.67
CA ASP A 438 10.43 -35.20 -32.19
C ASP A 438 10.40 -34.68 -30.73
N ILE A 439 9.59 -33.68 -30.53
CA ILE A 439 9.33 -33.10 -29.21
C ILE A 439 7.80 -32.94 -29.02
N GLN A 440 7.35 -32.90 -27.78
CA GLN A 440 5.95 -32.62 -27.50
C GLN A 440 5.83 -31.31 -26.74
N GLY A 441 5.09 -30.34 -27.32
CA GLY A 441 4.69 -29.10 -26.65
C GLY A 441 3.48 -29.31 -25.76
N ALA A 442 3.36 -28.47 -24.75
CA ALA A 442 2.20 -28.41 -23.86
C ALA A 442 1.17 -27.41 -24.39
N ARG A 443 -0.11 -27.77 -24.38
CA ARG A 443 -1.19 -26.82 -24.62
C ARG A 443 -1.55 -26.13 -23.32
N ILE A 444 -1.18 -24.86 -23.18
CA ILE A 444 -1.34 -24.08 -21.94
C ILE A 444 -2.75 -23.50 -21.83
N SER A 445 -3.30 -23.09 -22.97
CA SER A 445 -4.69 -22.58 -23.07
C SER A 445 -5.33 -22.96 -24.41
N ALA A 446 -6.56 -22.56 -24.63
CA ALA A 446 -7.26 -22.82 -25.90
C ALA A 446 -6.52 -22.26 -27.11
N ASP A 447 -5.78 -21.17 -26.94
CA ASP A 447 -5.12 -20.40 -27.99
C ASP A 447 -3.59 -20.41 -27.90
N ARG A 448 -2.99 -21.14 -26.91
CA ARG A 448 -1.52 -21.14 -26.66
C ARG A 448 -0.93 -22.52 -26.54
N MET A 449 0.13 -22.77 -27.31
CA MET A 449 1.05 -23.90 -27.17
C MET A 449 2.42 -23.41 -26.68
N GLN A 450 3.12 -24.23 -25.89
CA GLN A 450 4.44 -23.91 -25.35
C GLN A 450 5.40 -25.09 -25.47
N TRP A 451 6.67 -24.77 -25.77
CA TRP A 451 7.80 -25.69 -25.82
C TRP A 451 8.93 -25.17 -24.97
N SER A 452 9.59 -26.05 -24.22
CA SER A 452 10.81 -25.73 -23.48
C SER A 452 12.01 -26.27 -24.28
N ILE A 453 12.83 -25.37 -24.83
CA ILE A 453 13.85 -25.68 -25.81
C ILE A 453 15.24 -25.39 -25.21
N ALA A 454 16.08 -26.41 -25.15
CA ALA A 454 17.47 -26.25 -24.77
C ALA A 454 18.27 -25.71 -25.97
N VAL A 455 18.97 -24.58 -25.78
CA VAL A 455 19.83 -23.96 -26.78
C VAL A 455 21.27 -24.07 -26.31
N PRO A 456 22.18 -24.72 -27.08
CA PRO A 456 23.56 -24.93 -26.65
C PRO A 456 24.32 -23.61 -26.46
N ALA A 457 25.43 -23.68 -25.71
CA ALA A 457 26.32 -22.54 -25.52
C ALA A 457 26.91 -22.11 -26.88
N ASN A 458 26.95 -20.78 -27.13
CA ASN A 458 27.44 -20.20 -28.40
C ASN A 458 26.86 -20.89 -29.64
N GLY A 459 25.58 -21.25 -29.60
CA GLY A 459 24.97 -22.08 -30.62
C GLY A 459 23.52 -21.71 -30.93
N SER A 460 22.86 -22.60 -31.65
CA SER A 460 21.45 -22.43 -32.05
C SER A 460 20.67 -23.73 -31.91
N ALA A 461 19.38 -23.64 -31.86
CA ALA A 461 18.41 -24.71 -31.96
C ALA A 461 17.29 -24.30 -32.90
N GLU A 462 16.69 -25.26 -33.60
CA GLU A 462 15.57 -24.99 -34.52
C GLU A 462 14.34 -25.81 -34.14
N LEU A 463 13.26 -25.12 -33.77
CA LEU A 463 11.95 -25.74 -33.57
C LEU A 463 11.15 -25.61 -34.89
N SER A 464 10.75 -26.76 -35.44
CA SER A 464 9.80 -26.84 -36.56
C SER A 464 8.47 -27.38 -36.10
N VAL A 465 7.36 -26.66 -36.42
CA VAL A 465 5.99 -27.04 -36.05
C VAL A 465 5.06 -26.88 -37.23
N VAL A 466 4.22 -27.89 -37.45
CA VAL A 466 3.15 -27.83 -38.46
C VAL A 466 1.81 -27.70 -37.77
N PHE A 467 1.16 -26.57 -38.01
CA PHE A 467 -0.18 -26.26 -37.50
C PHE A 467 -1.22 -26.49 -38.57
N ASP A 468 -2.28 -27.19 -38.21
CA ASP A 468 -3.49 -27.34 -39.02
C ASP A 468 -4.60 -26.50 -38.37
N SER A 469 -4.92 -25.36 -38.98
CA SER A 469 -5.79 -24.32 -38.43
C SER A 469 -6.96 -24.05 -39.33
N ARG A 470 -8.07 -23.56 -38.79
CA ARG A 470 -9.22 -23.05 -39.49
C ARG A 470 -9.28 -21.53 -39.35
N TYR A 471 -9.43 -20.79 -40.47
CA TYR A 471 -9.57 -19.33 -40.49
C TYR A 471 -10.86 -18.92 -41.16
#